data_1decb3c3142501e16d5b7ca778153cd1
#
_entry.id   1decb3c3142501e16d5b7ca778153cd1
#
_cell.length_a   1.000
_cell.length_b   1.000
_cell.length_c   1.000
_cell.angle_alpha   90.00
_cell.angle_beta   90.00
_cell.angle_gamma   90.00
#
_symmetry.space_group_name_H-M   'P 1'
#
loop_
_entity.id
_entity.type
_entity.pdbx_description
1 polymer ?
#
loop_
_entity_poly.entity_id
_entity_poly.type
_entity_poly.pdbx_seq_one_letter_code
_entity_poly.pdbx_strand_id
1 'polypeptide(L)'
;MSSAFMSAEDNETKQANKRYIKHAMSEPLLEKDKEQTLAKAWRENGDEKALHKLVKPYARLAISMAFKYKSYGLPMGDLIQEANVGLMQAAARFDPHREVRFSTYGSWWMLAAIQEFFL
;
A
#
# COMPACT_ATOMS: atom_id res chain seq x y z
N MET A 1 6.01 30.88 -6.56
CA MET A 1 6.06 30.75 -5.29
C MET A 1 5.90 29.42 -4.82
N SER A 2 5.16 28.96 -5.26
CA SER A 2 4.81 27.81 -4.77
C SER A 2 5.64 26.66 -5.14
N SER A 3 6.45 26.71 -6.18
CA SER A 3 7.20 25.54 -6.55
C SER A 3 8.21 25.13 -5.46
N ALA A 4 8.87 26.08 -4.82
CA ALA A 4 9.76 25.77 -3.72
C ALA A 4 9.00 25.21 -2.53
N PHE A 5 7.81 25.74 -2.27
CA PHE A 5 6.98 25.27 -1.21
C PHE A 5 6.38 23.90 -1.52
N MET A 6 5.94 23.72 -2.76
CA MET A 6 5.31 22.49 -3.19
C MET A 6 6.29 21.31 -3.29
N SER A 7 7.52 21.60 -3.72
CA SER A 7 8.49 20.54 -3.96
C SER A 7 9.38 20.26 -2.77
N ALA A 8 9.38 21.11 -1.77
CA ALA A 8 10.29 20.97 -0.64
C ALA A 8 9.62 20.22 0.49
N GLU A 9 9.76 18.92 0.47
CA GLU A 9 9.56 18.19 1.70
C GLU A 9 10.73 18.57 2.61
N ASP A 10 10.45 18.85 3.87
CA ASP A 10 11.52 19.16 4.80
C ASP A 10 12.35 17.90 5.08
N ASN A 11 13.49 18.08 5.72
CA ASN A 11 14.40 16.98 5.99
C ASN A 11 13.79 15.93 6.91
N GLU A 12 12.96 16.35 7.86
CA GLU A 12 12.32 15.39 8.74
C GLU A 12 11.34 14.49 8.01
N THR A 13 10.55 15.07 7.11
CA THR A 13 9.61 14.31 6.29
C THR A 13 10.35 13.33 5.39
N LYS A 14 11.41 13.77 4.75
CA LYS A 14 12.24 12.88 3.90
C LYS A 14 12.86 11.75 4.70
N GLN A 15 13.34 12.04 5.90
CA GLN A 15 13.90 11.02 6.78
C GLN A 15 12.85 10.03 7.23
N ALA A 16 11.67 10.53 7.59
CA ALA A 16 10.56 9.65 7.99
C ALA A 16 10.14 8.74 6.84
N ASN A 17 10.08 9.26 5.62
CA ASN A 17 9.75 8.46 4.45
C ASN A 17 10.80 7.37 4.19
N LYS A 18 12.07 7.71 4.33
CA LYS A 18 13.15 6.73 4.14
C LYS A 18 13.07 5.61 5.17
N ARG A 19 12.78 5.95 6.43
CA ARG A 19 12.64 4.94 7.50
C ARG A 19 11.46 4.02 7.22
N TYR A 20 10.33 4.60 6.81
CA TYR A 20 9.15 3.83 6.48
C TYR A 20 9.42 2.85 5.34
N ILE A 21 10.05 3.34 4.26
CA ILE A 21 10.36 2.53 3.09
C ILE A 21 11.29 1.38 3.49
N LYS A 22 12.33 1.68 4.23
CA LYS A 22 13.28 0.67 4.67
C LYS A 22 12.60 -0.43 5.50
N HIS A 23 11.75 -0.01 6.43
CA HIS A 23 11.03 -0.97 7.27
C HIS A 23 10.07 -1.83 6.45
N ALA A 24 9.30 -1.20 5.57
CA ALA A 24 8.34 -1.93 4.74
C ALA A 24 9.03 -2.91 3.79
N MET A 25 10.16 -2.53 3.22
CA MET A 25 10.90 -3.40 2.31
C MET A 25 11.57 -4.56 3.03
N SER A 26 11.72 -4.49 4.35
CA SER A 26 12.30 -5.58 5.13
C SER A 26 11.28 -6.65 5.54
N GLU A 27 9.98 -6.35 5.44
CA GLU A 27 8.95 -7.32 5.79
C GLU A 27 8.88 -8.43 4.75
N PRO A 28 8.91 -9.70 5.15
CA PRO A 28 8.77 -10.79 4.19
C PRO A 28 7.35 -10.86 3.65
N LEU A 29 7.23 -11.28 2.41
CA LEU A 29 5.92 -11.50 1.79
C LEU A 29 5.28 -12.77 2.36
N LEU A 30 3.95 -12.78 2.37
CA LEU A 30 3.20 -13.92 2.88
C LEU A 30 3.16 -15.07 1.88
N GLU A 31 3.22 -16.28 2.40
CA GLU A 31 2.90 -17.45 1.61
C GLU A 31 1.39 -17.55 1.42
N LYS A 32 0.97 -18.28 0.40
CA LYS A 32 -0.43 -18.38 0.02
C LYS A 32 -1.33 -18.83 1.17
N ASP A 33 -0.90 -19.86 1.91
CA ASP A 33 -1.73 -20.41 3.01
C ASP A 33 -1.91 -19.38 4.13
N LYS A 34 -0.87 -18.67 4.47
CA LYS A 34 -0.95 -17.62 5.49
C LYS A 34 -1.84 -16.48 5.03
N GLU A 35 -1.68 -16.07 3.79
CA GLU A 35 -2.50 -15.04 3.17
C GLU A 35 -3.97 -15.41 3.25
N GLN A 36 -4.31 -16.64 2.89
CA GLN A 36 -5.70 -17.09 2.92
C GLN A 36 -6.25 -17.18 4.33
N THR A 37 -5.44 -17.64 5.28
CA THR A 37 -5.87 -17.72 6.69
C THR A 37 -6.22 -16.34 7.22
N LEU A 38 -5.37 -15.35 6.96
CA LEU A 38 -5.62 -13.98 7.42
C LEU A 38 -6.83 -13.36 6.72
N ALA A 39 -6.94 -13.58 5.41
CA ALA A 39 -8.07 -13.05 4.65
C ALA A 39 -9.40 -13.63 5.12
N LYS A 40 -9.43 -14.92 5.41
CA LYS A 40 -10.65 -15.57 5.93
C LYS A 40 -11.02 -15.05 7.31
N ALA A 41 -10.02 -14.86 8.19
CA ALA A 41 -10.27 -14.34 9.53
C ALA A 41 -10.92 -12.96 9.47
N TRP A 42 -10.44 -12.10 8.57
CA TRP A 42 -11.06 -10.80 8.37
C TRP A 42 -12.46 -10.92 7.77
N ARG A 43 -12.58 -11.68 6.67
CA ARG A 43 -13.84 -11.73 5.91
C ARG A 43 -14.94 -12.42 6.68
N GLU A 44 -14.64 -13.49 7.40
CA GLU A 44 -15.66 -14.28 8.08
C GLU A 44 -15.94 -13.82 9.50
N ASN A 45 -14.93 -13.29 10.18
CA ASN A 45 -15.03 -12.93 11.61
C ASN A 45 -14.84 -11.45 11.89
N GLY A 46 -14.53 -10.64 10.88
CA GLY A 46 -14.27 -9.22 11.09
C GLY A 46 -13.03 -8.95 11.93
N ASP A 47 -12.05 -9.85 11.87
CA ASP A 47 -10.84 -9.75 12.68
C ASP A 47 -9.90 -8.67 12.12
N GLU A 48 -9.91 -7.50 12.73
CA GLU A 48 -9.11 -6.36 12.29
C GLU A 48 -7.62 -6.61 12.41
N LYS A 49 -7.20 -7.39 13.40
CA LYS A 49 -5.78 -7.74 13.53
C LYS A 49 -5.32 -8.58 12.36
N ALA A 50 -6.17 -9.50 11.90
CA ALA A 50 -5.87 -10.29 10.72
C ALA A 50 -5.79 -9.41 9.47
N LEU A 51 -6.67 -8.43 9.34
CA LEU A 51 -6.64 -7.48 8.24
C LEU A 51 -5.30 -6.74 8.20
N HIS A 52 -4.85 -6.22 9.33
CA HIS A 52 -3.57 -5.51 9.39
C HIS A 52 -2.38 -6.43 9.12
N LYS A 53 -2.42 -7.67 9.59
CA LYS A 53 -1.37 -8.64 9.31
C LYS A 53 -1.33 -9.03 7.84
N LEU A 54 -2.48 -9.03 7.18
CA LEU A 54 -2.55 -9.29 5.74
C LEU A 54 -1.92 -8.15 4.95
N VAL A 55 -2.22 -6.91 5.32
CA VAL A 55 -1.78 -5.72 4.58
C VAL A 55 -0.29 -5.43 4.77
N LYS A 56 0.22 -5.58 5.99
CA LYS A 56 1.55 -5.11 6.37
C LYS A 56 2.67 -5.61 5.46
N PRO A 57 2.76 -6.90 5.12
CA PRO A 57 3.83 -7.37 4.24
C PRO A 57 3.76 -6.80 2.83
N TYR A 58 2.59 -6.37 2.41
CA TYR A 58 2.39 -5.86 1.05
C TYR A 58 2.55 -4.34 0.94
N ALA A 59 2.90 -3.66 2.03
CA ALA A 59 3.22 -2.23 1.98
C ALA A 59 4.34 -1.94 0.98
N ARG A 60 5.26 -2.89 0.79
CA ARG A 60 6.32 -2.76 -0.21
C ARG A 60 5.77 -2.63 -1.63
N LEU A 61 4.64 -3.25 -1.91
CA LEU A 61 3.98 -3.13 -3.21
C LEU A 61 3.41 -1.73 -3.40
N ALA A 62 2.86 -1.15 -2.33
CA ALA A 62 2.38 0.23 -2.37
C ALA A 62 3.51 1.19 -2.66
N ILE A 63 4.67 0.97 -2.05
CA ILE A 63 5.86 1.79 -2.29
C ILE A 63 6.31 1.65 -3.75
N SER A 64 6.38 0.41 -4.25
CA SER A 64 6.77 0.17 -5.64
C SER A 64 5.81 0.85 -6.61
N MET A 65 4.52 0.78 -6.34
CA MET A 65 3.52 1.43 -7.17
C MET A 65 3.69 2.95 -7.15
N ALA A 66 3.95 3.53 -5.96
CA ALA A 66 4.15 4.96 -5.82
C ALA A 66 5.38 5.43 -6.62
N PHE A 67 6.46 4.66 -6.60
CA PHE A 67 7.67 5.01 -7.35
C PHE A 67 7.43 5.09 -8.85
N LYS A 68 6.50 4.33 -9.39
CA LYS A 68 6.18 4.41 -10.81
C LYS A 68 5.61 5.77 -11.20
N TYR A 69 5.04 6.49 -10.25
CA TYR A 69 4.38 7.77 -10.53
C TYR A 69 5.11 8.97 -9.95
N LYS A 70 6.32 8.79 -9.43
CA LYS A 70 7.05 9.90 -8.79
C LYS A 70 7.38 11.02 -9.75
N SER A 71 7.50 10.74 -11.04
CA SER A 71 7.83 11.74 -12.06
C SER A 71 6.69 12.72 -12.35
N TYR A 72 5.50 12.45 -11.82
CA TYR A 72 4.37 13.36 -12.02
C TYR A 72 4.40 14.58 -11.10
N GLY A 73 5.43 14.70 -10.26
CA GLY A 73 5.63 15.91 -9.46
C GLY A 73 4.90 15.95 -8.13
N LEU A 74 4.23 14.86 -7.75
CA LEU A 74 3.56 14.79 -6.48
C LEU A 74 4.51 14.29 -5.39
N PRO A 75 4.32 14.72 -4.13
CA PRO A 75 5.15 14.24 -3.04
C PRO A 75 5.08 12.72 -2.90
N MET A 76 6.22 12.09 -2.73
CA MET A 76 6.29 10.63 -2.61
C MET A 76 5.46 10.12 -1.45
N GLY A 77 5.46 10.82 -0.33
CA GLY A 77 4.66 10.43 0.83
C GLY A 77 3.18 10.37 0.53
N ASP A 78 2.68 11.32 -0.27
CA ASP A 78 1.27 11.32 -0.66
C ASP A 78 0.94 10.16 -1.59
N LEU A 79 1.84 9.85 -2.52
CA LEU A 79 1.66 8.72 -3.43
C LEU A 79 1.64 7.40 -2.66
N ILE A 80 2.54 7.23 -1.71
CA ILE A 80 2.59 6.03 -0.88
C ILE A 80 1.29 5.91 -0.08
N GLN A 81 0.81 7.02 0.47
CA GLN A 81 -0.41 7.01 1.26
C GLN A 81 -1.62 6.62 0.42
N GLU A 82 -1.74 7.16 -0.80
CA GLU A 82 -2.82 6.80 -1.70
C GLU A 82 -2.76 5.33 -2.11
N ALA A 83 -1.56 4.82 -2.36
CA ALA A 83 -1.38 3.41 -2.66
C ALA A 83 -1.79 2.55 -1.47
N ASN A 84 -1.44 2.96 -0.24
CA ASN A 84 -1.85 2.24 0.97
C ASN A 84 -3.37 2.25 1.16
N VAL A 85 -4.04 3.35 0.82
CA VAL A 85 -5.51 3.40 0.86
C VAL A 85 -6.09 2.34 -0.09
N GLY A 86 -5.56 2.25 -1.31
CA GLY A 86 -5.98 1.24 -2.26
C GLY A 86 -5.74 -0.17 -1.74
N LEU A 87 -4.60 -0.38 -1.11
CA LEU A 87 -4.23 -1.69 -0.55
C LEU A 87 -5.21 -2.09 0.57
N MET A 88 -5.58 -1.15 1.44
CA MET A 88 -6.56 -1.42 2.50
C MET A 88 -7.93 -1.73 1.94
N GLN A 89 -8.36 -1.01 0.90
CA GLN A 89 -9.62 -1.29 0.23
C GLN A 89 -9.62 -2.69 -0.39
N ALA A 90 -8.51 -3.07 -0.99
CA ALA A 90 -8.35 -4.41 -1.55
C ALA A 90 -8.47 -5.47 -0.46
N ALA A 91 -7.77 -5.27 0.66
CA ALA A 91 -7.78 -6.23 1.76
C ALA A 91 -9.18 -6.41 2.34
N ALA A 92 -9.93 -5.31 2.47
CA ALA A 92 -11.28 -5.35 3.02
C ALA A 92 -12.25 -6.12 2.11
N ARG A 93 -11.98 -6.15 0.81
CA ARG A 93 -12.86 -6.77 -0.17
C ARG A 93 -12.34 -8.09 -0.75
N PHE A 94 -11.14 -8.47 -0.37
CA PHE A 94 -10.50 -9.65 -0.93
C PHE A 94 -11.28 -10.92 -0.60
N ASP A 95 -11.57 -11.71 -1.62
CA ASP A 95 -12.21 -13.00 -1.46
C ASP A 95 -11.17 -14.10 -1.53
N PRO A 96 -10.81 -14.72 -0.39
CA PRO A 96 -9.77 -15.74 -0.36
C PRO A 96 -10.15 -17.04 -1.07
N HIS A 97 -11.42 -17.20 -1.43
CA HIS A 97 -11.89 -18.39 -2.15
C HIS A 97 -11.65 -18.29 -3.65
N ARG A 98 -11.28 -17.11 -4.15
CA ARG A 98 -10.92 -16.95 -5.57
C ARG A 98 -9.45 -17.31 -5.79
N GLU A 99 -9.12 -17.67 -7.03
CA GLU A 99 -7.77 -18.10 -7.37
C GLU A 99 -6.81 -16.96 -7.68
N VAL A 100 -7.08 -15.78 -7.18
CA VAL A 100 -6.22 -14.62 -7.38
C VAL A 100 -5.46 -14.35 -6.09
N ARG A 101 -4.14 -14.20 -6.19
CA ARG A 101 -3.31 -13.85 -5.04
C ARG A 101 -3.61 -12.40 -4.63
N PHE A 102 -3.47 -12.14 -3.34
CA PHE A 102 -3.74 -10.80 -2.82
C PHE A 102 -2.85 -9.74 -3.47
N SER A 103 -1.60 -10.06 -3.77
CA SER A 103 -0.70 -9.10 -4.44
C SER A 103 -1.26 -8.61 -5.77
N THR A 104 -1.83 -9.51 -6.57
CA THR A 104 -2.44 -9.15 -7.85
C THR A 104 -3.68 -8.30 -7.65
N TYR A 105 -4.56 -8.73 -6.77
CA TYR A 105 -5.80 -8.01 -6.48
C TYR A 105 -5.51 -6.64 -5.91
N GLY A 106 -4.56 -6.58 -4.96
CA GLY A 106 -4.15 -5.32 -4.34
C GLY A 106 -3.55 -4.34 -5.34
N SER A 107 -2.80 -4.82 -6.32
CA SER A 107 -2.20 -3.97 -7.34
C SER A 107 -3.26 -3.21 -8.14
N TRP A 108 -4.36 -3.87 -8.47
CA TRP A 108 -5.45 -3.21 -9.19
C TRP A 108 -6.07 -2.06 -8.39
N TRP A 109 -6.30 -2.31 -7.10
CA TRP A 109 -6.85 -1.29 -6.22
C TRP A 109 -5.89 -0.13 -5.97
N MET A 110 -4.60 -0.44 -5.82
CA MET A 110 -3.59 0.59 -5.62
C MET A 110 -3.46 1.47 -6.85
N LEU A 111 -3.47 0.86 -8.03
CA LEU A 111 -3.39 1.62 -9.28
C LEU A 111 -4.60 2.54 -9.42
N ALA A 112 -5.80 2.04 -9.13
CA ALA A 112 -7.01 2.84 -9.20
C ALA A 112 -6.95 4.02 -8.22
N ALA A 113 -6.49 3.79 -6.99
CA ALA A 113 -6.40 4.84 -5.99
C ALA A 113 -5.43 5.94 -6.42
N ILE A 114 -4.27 5.57 -6.97
CA ILE A 114 -3.29 6.54 -7.44
C ILE A 114 -3.85 7.33 -8.62
N GLN A 115 -4.50 6.66 -9.56
CA GLN A 115 -5.08 7.35 -10.73
C GLN A 115 -6.16 8.33 -10.33
N GLU A 116 -6.99 8.00 -9.37
CA GLU A 116 -7.99 8.93 -8.86
C GLU A 116 -7.33 10.15 -8.20
N PHE A 117 -6.20 9.96 -7.57
CA PHE A 117 -5.47 11.06 -6.93
C PHE A 117 -4.96 12.08 -7.95
N PHE A 118 -4.65 11.65 -9.17
CA PHE A 118 -4.24 12.57 -10.25
C PHE A 118 -5.40 13.30 -10.89
N LEU A 119 -6.58 12.78 -10.78
CA LEU A 119 -7.76 13.39 -11.37
C LEU A 119 -8.42 14.34 -10.38
#